data_c0f6e20fd45f7b34853a684f4e294bae
#
_entry.id   c0f6e20fd45f7b34853a684f4e294bae
#
_cell.length_a   1.000
_cell.length_b   1.000
_cell.length_c   1.000
_cell.angle_alpha   90.00
_cell.angle_beta   90.00
_cell.angle_gamma   90.00
#
_symmetry.space_group_name_H-M   'P 1'
#
loop_
_entity.id
_entity.type
_entity.pdbx_description
1 polymer ?
#
loop_
_entity_poly.entity_id
_entity_poly.type
_entity_poly.pdbx_seq_one_letter_code
_entity_poly.pdbx_strand_id
1 'polypeptide(L)'
;RLLLAGIAVNAGISALTLIGTIRVSKDNYQFVTAWLAGTIWGTTWRHVLLLIPWIICIVPLLLLKGRSLEVLELGDEIAVGLGVKLKRTQLFFLICAVCLAAVSVSIAGSISFIGLIASHIAQQSVKRKNNQTLLMTAMIGGILLLFSDVLARIILPDGEMAAGIIV
;
A
#
# COMPACT_ATOMS: atom_id res chain seq x y z
N ARG A 1 12.53 -16.95 -6.37
CA ARG A 1 12.47 -17.57 -5.02
C ARG A 1 11.71 -16.70 -4.01
N LEU A 2 11.97 -15.39 -3.91
CA LEU A 2 11.26 -14.47 -3.01
C LEU A 2 9.75 -14.39 -3.29
N LEU A 3 9.34 -14.33 -4.55
CA LEU A 3 7.92 -14.30 -4.94
C LEU A 3 7.17 -15.57 -4.51
N LEU A 4 7.76 -16.75 -4.73
CA LEU A 4 7.17 -18.02 -4.32
C LEU A 4 7.04 -18.12 -2.79
N ALA A 5 8.06 -17.70 -2.05
CA ALA A 5 8.00 -17.62 -0.59
C ALA A 5 6.91 -16.65 -0.12
N GLY A 6 6.79 -15.49 -0.76
CA GLY A 6 5.74 -14.51 -0.47
C GLY A 6 4.34 -15.07 -0.69
N ILE A 7 4.11 -15.79 -1.79
CA ILE A 7 2.82 -16.44 -2.08
C ILE A 7 2.48 -17.50 -1.03
N ALA A 8 3.45 -18.33 -0.63
CA ALA A 8 3.25 -19.37 0.38
C ALA A 8 2.90 -18.77 1.76
N VAL A 9 3.61 -17.72 2.17
CA VAL A 9 3.33 -17.01 3.43
C VAL A 9 1.96 -16.35 3.38
N ASN A 10 1.62 -15.69 2.27
CA ASN A 10 0.31 -15.07 2.09
C ASN A 10 -0.82 -16.10 2.17
N ALA A 11 -0.68 -17.26 1.52
CA ALA A 11 -1.65 -18.34 1.60
C ALA A 11 -1.82 -18.87 3.04
N GLY A 12 -0.72 -19.00 3.79
CA GLY A 12 -0.75 -19.41 5.19
C GLY A 12 -1.47 -18.39 6.08
N ILE A 13 -1.18 -17.09 5.93
CA ILE A 13 -1.85 -16.02 6.66
C ILE A 13 -3.34 -15.97 6.31
N SER A 14 -3.69 -16.09 5.03
CA SER A 14 -5.10 -16.10 4.57
C SER A 14 -5.88 -17.27 5.16
N ALA A 15 -5.29 -18.46 5.25
CA ALA A 15 -5.89 -19.62 5.90
C ALA A 15 -6.13 -19.38 7.41
N LEU A 16 -5.16 -18.80 8.11
CA LEU A 16 -5.32 -18.44 9.52
C LEU A 16 -6.39 -17.37 9.74
N THR A 17 -6.47 -16.38 8.86
CA THR A 17 -7.50 -15.34 8.90
C THR A 17 -8.89 -15.96 8.70
N LEU A 18 -9.02 -16.88 7.72
CA LEU A 18 -10.28 -17.60 7.48
C LEU A 18 -10.74 -18.39 8.71
N ILE A 19 -9.83 -19.13 9.35
CA ILE A 19 -10.13 -19.87 10.59
C ILE A 19 -10.54 -18.90 11.71
N GLY A 20 -9.89 -17.74 11.81
CA GLY A 20 -10.22 -16.70 12.76
C GLY A 20 -11.64 -16.14 12.56
N THR A 21 -12.03 -15.88 11.30
CA THR A 21 -13.34 -15.32 10.97
C THR A 21 -14.51 -16.27 11.30
N ILE A 22 -14.29 -17.58 11.22
CA ILE A 22 -15.32 -18.58 11.58
C ILE A 22 -15.69 -18.53 13.08
N ARG A 23 -14.76 -18.07 13.94
CA ARG A 23 -14.97 -17.96 15.39
C ARG A 23 -15.56 -16.62 15.84
N VAL A 24 -15.72 -15.69 14.92
CA VAL A 24 -16.30 -14.37 15.22
C VAL A 24 -17.81 -14.48 15.39
N SER A 25 -18.38 -13.78 16.37
CA SER A 25 -19.82 -13.69 16.58
C SER A 25 -20.53 -13.08 15.36
N LYS A 26 -21.79 -13.46 15.12
CA LYS A 26 -22.56 -12.99 13.95
C LYS A 26 -22.61 -11.47 13.84
N ASP A 27 -22.66 -10.76 14.95
CA ASP A 27 -22.75 -9.30 14.99
C ASP A 27 -21.45 -8.62 14.51
N ASN A 28 -20.31 -9.26 14.74
CA ASN A 28 -19.01 -8.73 14.33
C ASN A 28 -18.55 -9.26 12.94
N TYR A 29 -19.23 -10.26 12.41
CA TYR A 29 -18.86 -10.88 11.15
C TYR A 29 -18.94 -9.90 9.97
N GLN A 30 -19.99 -9.08 9.92
CA GLN A 30 -20.15 -8.06 8.88
C GLN A 30 -19.02 -7.01 8.93
N PHE A 31 -18.66 -6.56 10.13
CA PHE A 31 -17.57 -5.61 10.30
C PHE A 31 -16.22 -6.19 9.85
N VAL A 32 -15.93 -7.45 10.24
CA VAL A 32 -14.68 -8.12 9.87
C VAL A 32 -14.60 -8.34 8.35
N THR A 33 -15.69 -8.77 7.73
CA THR A 33 -15.73 -8.98 6.28
C THR A 33 -15.61 -7.68 5.49
N ALA A 34 -16.26 -6.62 5.93
CA ALA A 34 -16.12 -5.29 5.34
C ALA A 34 -14.69 -4.76 5.47
N TRP A 35 -14.06 -4.94 6.65
CA TRP A 35 -12.68 -4.53 6.86
C TRP A 35 -11.69 -5.34 6.01
N LEU A 36 -11.89 -6.67 5.88
CA LEU A 36 -11.08 -7.51 5.02
C LEU A 36 -11.24 -7.17 3.52
N ALA A 37 -12.40 -6.68 3.12
CA ALA A 37 -12.64 -6.21 1.75
C ALA A 37 -12.05 -4.82 1.46
N GLY A 38 -11.58 -4.11 2.50
CA GLY A 38 -10.99 -2.77 2.40
C GLY A 38 -12.05 -1.67 2.37
N THR A 39 -12.22 -0.99 3.49
CA THR A 39 -13.17 0.12 3.62
C THR A 39 -12.53 1.31 4.30
N ILE A 40 -12.88 2.51 3.81
CA ILE A 40 -12.51 3.78 4.47
C ILE A 40 -13.69 4.27 5.34
N TRP A 41 -14.82 3.58 5.28
CA TRP A 41 -16.00 3.91 6.07
C TRP A 41 -15.71 3.85 7.56
N GLY A 42 -16.15 4.85 8.31
CA GLY A 42 -15.90 4.93 9.75
C GLY A 42 -14.50 5.42 10.14
N THR A 43 -13.67 5.86 9.17
CA THR A 43 -12.38 6.47 9.47
C THR A 43 -12.57 7.78 10.21
N THR A 44 -11.96 7.87 11.39
CA THR A 44 -12.02 9.06 12.27
C THR A 44 -10.69 9.82 12.21
N TRP A 45 -10.70 11.06 12.65
CA TRP A 45 -9.49 11.88 12.81
C TRP A 45 -8.39 11.20 13.62
N ARG A 46 -8.74 10.32 14.53
CA ARG A 46 -7.80 9.53 15.32
C ARG A 46 -6.95 8.60 14.45
N HIS A 47 -7.55 7.98 13.44
CA HIS A 47 -6.82 7.13 12.48
C HIS A 47 -5.85 7.96 11.62
N VAL A 48 -6.27 9.16 11.21
CA VAL A 48 -5.40 10.09 10.46
C VAL A 48 -4.20 10.52 11.31
N LEU A 49 -4.43 10.87 12.58
CA LEU A 49 -3.36 11.25 13.50
C LEU A 49 -2.36 10.11 13.76
N LEU A 50 -2.80 8.85 13.71
CA LEU A 50 -1.92 7.69 13.81
C LEU A 50 -1.08 7.48 12.53
N LEU A 51 -1.59 7.85 11.35
CA LEU A 51 -0.88 7.76 10.07
C LEU A 51 0.19 8.85 9.90
N ILE A 52 -0.10 10.07 10.35
CA ILE A 52 0.75 11.24 10.13
C ILE A 52 2.21 11.02 10.56
N PRO A 53 2.53 10.51 11.76
CA PRO A 53 3.93 10.33 12.17
C PRO A 53 4.68 9.34 11.28
N TRP A 54 4.04 8.28 10.81
CA TRP A 54 4.64 7.32 9.90
C TRP A 54 4.95 7.92 8.54
N ILE A 55 4.03 8.72 8.00
CA ILE A 55 4.20 9.41 6.72
C ILE A 55 5.33 10.44 6.84
N ILE A 56 5.31 11.28 7.88
CA ILE A 56 6.34 12.32 8.11
C ILE A 56 7.72 11.71 8.34
N CYS A 57 7.81 10.53 8.94
CA CYS A 57 9.09 9.87 9.17
C CYS A 57 9.60 9.15 7.91
N ILE A 58 8.76 8.35 7.26
CA ILE A 58 9.20 7.45 6.19
C ILE A 58 9.31 8.15 4.84
N VAL A 59 8.36 9.04 4.49
CA VAL A 59 8.36 9.70 3.16
C VAL A 59 9.59 10.57 2.95
N PRO A 60 10.00 11.47 3.88
CA PRO A 60 11.25 12.22 3.71
C PRO A 60 12.48 11.32 3.62
N LEU A 61 12.49 10.22 4.38
CA LEU A 61 13.59 9.26 4.36
C LEU A 61 13.73 8.58 2.98
N LEU A 62 12.60 8.25 2.34
CA LEU A 62 12.55 7.74 0.97
C LEU A 62 13.02 8.79 -0.05
N LEU A 63 12.55 10.03 0.09
CA LEU A 63 12.93 11.13 -0.81
C LEU A 63 14.42 11.47 -0.72
N LEU A 64 15.01 11.45 0.47
CA LEU A 64 16.44 11.67 0.68
C LEU A 64 17.31 10.59 0.02
N LYS A 65 16.82 9.34 -0.03
CA LYS A 65 17.50 8.22 -0.68
C LYS A 65 17.05 7.96 -2.12
N GLY A 66 16.25 8.82 -2.69
CA GLY A 66 15.72 8.66 -4.06
C GLY A 66 16.80 8.46 -5.13
N ARG A 67 17.97 9.13 -4.99
CA ARG A 67 19.12 8.92 -5.89
C ARG A 67 19.65 7.48 -5.89
N SER A 68 19.63 6.82 -4.72
CA SER A 68 20.05 5.42 -4.63
C SER A 68 19.07 4.49 -5.33
N LEU A 69 17.79 4.87 -5.40
CA LEU A 69 16.76 4.13 -6.11
C LEU A 69 16.96 4.27 -7.63
N GLU A 70 17.27 5.47 -8.13
CA GLU A 70 17.60 5.71 -9.56
C GLU A 70 18.78 4.85 -10.02
N VAL A 71 19.79 4.72 -9.16
CA VAL A 71 20.96 3.89 -9.46
C VAL A 71 20.60 2.41 -9.48
N LEU A 72 19.69 1.95 -8.62
CA LEU A 72 19.21 0.56 -8.61
C LEU A 72 18.40 0.21 -9.87
N GLU A 73 17.69 1.17 -10.46
CA GLU A 73 16.95 0.97 -11.72
C GLU A 73 17.87 0.74 -12.93
N LEU A 74 19.13 1.21 -12.87
CA LEU A 74 20.12 0.99 -13.94
C LEU A 74 20.68 -0.44 -13.96
N GLY A 75 20.38 -1.22 -12.94
CA GLY A 75 20.81 -2.61 -12.79
C GLY A 75 21.86 -2.82 -11.72
N ASP A 76 21.91 -4.04 -11.21
CA ASP A 76 22.71 -4.41 -10.04
C ASP A 76 24.22 -4.22 -10.27
N GLU A 77 24.72 -4.52 -11.47
CA GLU A 77 26.15 -4.39 -11.82
C GLU A 77 26.59 -2.91 -11.81
N ILE A 78 25.76 -2.04 -12.40
CA ILE A 78 26.05 -0.61 -12.48
C ILE A 78 25.96 0.01 -11.07
N ALA A 79 24.98 -0.40 -10.27
CA ALA A 79 24.82 0.07 -8.91
C ALA A 79 26.03 -0.27 -8.01
N VAL A 80 26.56 -1.48 -8.15
CA VAL A 80 27.79 -1.89 -7.42
C VAL A 80 28.99 -1.08 -7.90
N GLY A 81 29.13 -0.89 -9.22
CA GLY A 81 30.22 -0.07 -9.80
C GLY A 81 30.21 1.38 -9.30
N LEU A 82 29.03 1.94 -9.03
CA LEU A 82 28.86 3.28 -8.44
C LEU A 82 28.98 3.31 -6.90
N GLY A 83 29.34 2.19 -6.26
CA GLY A 83 29.59 2.11 -4.83
C GLY A 83 28.35 1.95 -3.96
N VAL A 84 27.18 1.65 -4.54
CA VAL A 84 25.94 1.41 -3.79
C VAL A 84 25.99 0.03 -3.12
N LYS A 85 25.74 -0.01 -1.81
CA LYS A 85 25.65 -1.26 -1.04
C LYS A 85 24.30 -1.95 -1.31
N LEU A 86 24.22 -2.70 -2.42
CA LEU A 86 23.00 -3.25 -3.00
C LEU A 86 22.06 -3.88 -1.96
N LYS A 87 22.53 -4.89 -1.22
CA LYS A 87 21.71 -5.61 -0.22
C LYS A 87 21.14 -4.70 0.86
N ARG A 88 21.92 -3.74 1.36
CA ARG A 88 21.46 -2.83 2.41
C ARG A 88 20.44 -1.82 1.88
N THR A 89 20.66 -1.34 0.68
CA THR A 89 19.76 -0.36 0.04
C THR A 89 18.43 -1.00 -0.33
N GLN A 90 18.45 -2.18 -0.93
CA GLN A 90 17.24 -2.94 -1.24
C GLN A 90 16.44 -3.30 0.02
N LEU A 91 17.12 -3.79 1.07
CA LEU A 91 16.49 -4.11 2.35
C LEU A 91 15.85 -2.87 3.00
N PHE A 92 16.54 -1.73 2.95
CA PHE A 92 16.02 -0.47 3.47
C PHE A 92 14.71 -0.06 2.77
N PHE A 93 14.68 -0.04 1.42
CA PHE A 93 13.46 0.29 0.67
C PHE A 93 12.35 -0.71 0.90
N LEU A 94 12.69 -2.01 1.00
CA LEU A 94 11.72 -3.05 1.30
C LEU A 94 11.07 -2.84 2.69
N ILE A 95 11.85 -2.56 3.71
CA ILE A 95 11.34 -2.29 5.07
C ILE A 95 10.44 -1.06 5.05
N CYS A 96 10.86 0.05 4.42
CA CYS A 96 10.04 1.26 4.31
C CYS A 96 8.70 0.98 3.59
N ALA A 97 8.73 0.22 2.49
CA ALA A 97 7.54 -0.14 1.73
C ALA A 97 6.59 -1.02 2.58
N VAL A 98 7.12 -2.04 3.27
CA VAL A 98 6.32 -2.91 4.14
C VAL A 98 5.73 -2.15 5.31
N CYS A 99 6.48 -1.24 5.94
CA CYS A 99 5.98 -0.41 7.04
C CYS A 99 4.83 0.49 6.58
N LEU A 100 4.98 1.20 5.43
CA LEU A 100 3.91 2.04 4.89
C LEU A 100 2.68 1.22 4.51
N ALA A 101 2.88 0.08 3.87
CA ALA A 101 1.78 -0.82 3.51
C ALA A 101 1.05 -1.35 4.76
N ALA A 102 1.78 -1.81 5.78
CA ALA A 102 1.20 -2.33 7.01
C ALA A 102 0.36 -1.28 7.75
N VAL A 103 0.86 -0.05 7.87
CA VAL A 103 0.14 1.05 8.50
C VAL A 103 -1.11 1.42 7.70
N SER A 104 -1.02 1.45 6.37
CA SER A 104 -2.17 1.73 5.49
C SER A 104 -3.25 0.65 5.59
N VAL A 105 -2.85 -0.62 5.52
CA VAL A 105 -3.77 -1.77 5.65
C VAL A 105 -4.41 -1.85 7.03
N SER A 106 -3.70 -1.48 8.08
CA SER A 106 -4.25 -1.46 9.45
C SER A 106 -5.46 -0.53 9.60
N ILE A 107 -5.54 0.53 8.80
CA ILE A 107 -6.62 1.53 8.88
C ILE A 107 -7.67 1.30 7.79
N ALA A 108 -7.25 1.13 6.56
CA ALA A 108 -8.14 1.05 5.40
C ALA A 108 -8.52 -0.38 4.99
N GLY A 109 -7.94 -1.39 5.66
CA GLY A 109 -8.11 -2.78 5.28
C GLY A 109 -7.33 -3.15 4.03
N SER A 110 -7.67 -4.28 3.43
CA SER A 110 -6.97 -4.85 2.27
C SER A 110 -7.42 -4.19 0.97
N ILE A 111 -6.85 -3.03 0.65
CA ILE A 111 -7.07 -2.37 -0.64
C ILE A 111 -6.00 -2.85 -1.61
N SER A 112 -6.41 -3.73 -2.55
CA SER A 112 -5.52 -4.30 -3.55
C SER A 112 -5.47 -3.43 -4.81
N PHE A 113 -4.42 -3.59 -5.63
CA PHE A 113 -4.24 -2.99 -6.96
C PHE A 113 -4.05 -1.47 -7.04
N ILE A 114 -4.56 -0.62 -6.14
CA ILE A 114 -4.38 0.84 -6.24
C ILE A 114 -2.90 1.21 -6.36
N GLY A 115 -2.04 0.64 -5.53
CA GLY A 115 -0.61 0.94 -5.57
C GLY A 115 0.05 0.56 -6.90
N LEU A 116 -0.38 -0.54 -7.51
CA LEU A 116 0.14 -1.02 -8.78
C LEU A 116 -0.34 -0.14 -9.94
N ILE A 117 -1.62 0.18 -10.00
CA ILE A 117 -2.20 1.05 -11.04
C ILE A 117 -1.63 2.46 -10.92
N ALA A 118 -1.61 3.03 -9.71
CA ALA A 118 -1.09 4.37 -9.47
C ALA A 118 0.39 4.51 -9.84
N SER A 119 1.21 3.51 -9.50
CA SER A 119 2.64 3.53 -9.86
C SER A 119 2.84 3.42 -11.38
N HIS A 120 2.04 2.62 -12.05
CA HIS A 120 2.12 2.46 -13.51
C HIS A 120 1.75 3.74 -14.26
N ILE A 121 0.66 4.39 -13.86
CA ILE A 121 0.23 5.69 -14.42
C ILE A 121 1.28 6.76 -14.12
N ALA A 122 1.81 6.82 -12.90
CA ALA A 122 2.83 7.79 -12.52
C ALA A 122 4.10 7.65 -13.35
N GLN A 123 4.57 6.42 -13.58
CA GLN A 123 5.75 6.16 -14.40
C GLN A 123 5.58 6.60 -15.86
N GLN A 124 4.36 6.48 -16.41
CA GLN A 124 4.06 6.96 -17.76
C GLN A 124 3.97 8.49 -17.84
N SER A 125 3.54 9.13 -16.74
CA SER A 125 3.31 10.58 -16.71
C SER A 125 4.55 11.41 -16.44
N VAL A 126 5.54 10.84 -15.75
CA VAL A 126 6.75 11.57 -15.33
C VAL A 126 7.98 11.03 -16.03
N LYS A 127 8.65 11.87 -16.85
CA LYS A 127 9.95 11.54 -17.44
C LYS A 127 11.03 11.51 -16.35
N ARG A 128 11.34 10.32 -15.84
CA ARG A 128 12.55 9.95 -15.07
C ARG A 128 13.06 10.94 -14.01
N LYS A 129 12.27 11.22 -12.97
CA LYS A 129 12.83 11.69 -11.69
C LYS A 129 12.13 10.93 -10.58
N ASN A 130 12.84 9.99 -9.97
CA ASN A 130 12.30 9.04 -9.00
C ASN A 130 11.51 9.69 -7.85
N ASN A 131 11.99 10.82 -7.32
CA ASN A 131 11.26 11.58 -6.31
C ASN A 131 9.93 12.16 -6.83
N GLN A 132 9.89 12.60 -8.10
CA GLN A 132 8.67 13.09 -8.71
C GLN A 132 7.69 11.94 -8.98
N THR A 133 8.19 10.79 -9.40
CA THR A 133 7.39 9.58 -9.60
C THR A 133 6.77 9.10 -8.29
N LEU A 134 7.52 9.10 -7.18
CA LEU A 134 7.00 8.75 -5.87
C LEU A 134 5.86 9.68 -5.42
N LEU A 135 6.03 10.99 -5.55
CA LEU A 135 5.00 11.98 -5.20
C LEU A 135 3.76 11.84 -6.10
N MET A 136 3.98 11.70 -7.42
CA MET A 136 2.88 11.47 -8.38
C MET A 136 2.13 10.17 -8.09
N THR A 137 2.82 9.10 -7.76
CA THR A 137 2.18 7.82 -7.36
C THR A 137 1.29 8.02 -6.15
N ALA A 138 1.75 8.76 -5.14
CA ALA A 138 0.96 9.05 -3.94
C ALA A 138 -0.28 9.88 -4.26
N MET A 139 -0.15 10.91 -5.12
CA MET A 139 -1.27 11.74 -5.54
C MET A 139 -2.30 10.95 -6.37
N ILE A 140 -1.85 10.20 -7.37
CA ILE A 140 -2.73 9.38 -8.21
C ILE A 140 -3.42 8.30 -7.38
N GLY A 141 -2.69 7.63 -6.47
CA GLY A 141 -3.26 6.64 -5.56
C GLY A 141 -4.33 7.25 -4.66
N GLY A 142 -4.10 8.44 -4.12
CA GLY A 142 -5.11 9.18 -3.33
C GLY A 142 -6.35 9.54 -4.14
N ILE A 143 -6.19 10.01 -5.38
CA ILE A 143 -7.31 10.35 -6.28
C ILE A 143 -8.12 9.09 -6.63
N LEU A 144 -7.45 7.99 -6.98
CA LEU A 144 -8.11 6.72 -7.29
C LEU A 144 -8.91 6.20 -6.09
N LEU A 145 -8.33 6.30 -4.89
CA LEU A 145 -8.98 5.88 -3.65
C LEU A 145 -10.24 6.73 -3.36
N LEU A 146 -10.14 8.05 -3.49
CA LEU A 146 -11.29 8.96 -3.34
C LEU A 146 -12.37 8.70 -4.38
N PHE A 147 -11.97 8.49 -5.62
CA PHE A 147 -12.90 8.19 -6.71
C PHE A 147 -13.65 6.87 -6.46
N SER A 148 -12.94 5.85 -6.03
CA SER A 148 -13.53 4.55 -5.65
C SER A 148 -14.50 4.67 -4.48
N ASP A 149 -14.16 5.45 -3.44
CA ASP A 149 -15.05 5.68 -2.29
C ASP A 149 -16.33 6.43 -2.70
N VAL A 150 -16.21 7.46 -3.54
CA VAL A 150 -17.37 8.19 -4.07
C VAL A 150 -18.27 7.29 -4.91
N LEU A 151 -17.69 6.46 -5.77
CA LEU A 151 -18.47 5.50 -6.57
C LEU A 151 -19.19 4.49 -5.68
N ALA A 152 -18.52 3.95 -4.66
CA ALA A 152 -19.13 3.02 -3.70
C ALA A 152 -20.37 3.63 -3.04
N ARG A 153 -20.28 4.88 -2.63
CA ARG A 153 -21.40 5.63 -1.99
C ARG A 153 -22.57 5.92 -2.93
N ILE A 154 -22.29 6.13 -4.21
CA ILE A 154 -23.36 6.41 -5.22
C ILE A 154 -24.11 5.12 -5.56
N ILE A 155 -23.40 3.99 -5.66
CA ILE A 155 -23.99 2.73 -6.07
C ILE A 155 -24.89 2.11 -4.99
N LEU A 156 -24.48 2.23 -3.72
CA LEU A 156 -25.28 1.75 -2.58
C LEU A 156 -25.42 2.83 -1.49
N PRO A 157 -26.47 3.67 -1.55
CA PRO A 157 -26.70 4.71 -0.56
C PRO A 157 -26.96 4.16 0.85
N ASP A 158 -27.52 2.95 0.95
CA ASP A 158 -27.92 2.30 2.21
C ASP A 158 -27.04 1.10 2.58
N GLY A 159 -25.98 0.81 1.84
CA GLY A 159 -25.14 -0.37 2.03
C GLY A 159 -23.68 -0.04 2.33
N GLU A 160 -23.11 -0.71 3.31
CA GLU A 160 -21.69 -0.69 3.61
C GLU A 160 -20.89 -1.44 2.53
N MET A 161 -20.79 -0.90 1.32
CA MET A 161 -19.86 -1.49 0.34
C MET A 161 -18.43 -1.06 0.64
N ALA A 162 -17.56 -2.04 0.75
CA ALA A 162 -16.14 -1.78 0.88
C ALA A 162 -15.60 -1.18 -0.43
N ALA A 163 -14.95 -0.03 -0.34
CA ALA A 163 -14.32 0.65 -1.49
C ALA A 163 -13.32 -0.25 -2.22
N GLY A 164 -12.73 -1.21 -1.52
CA GLY A 164 -11.80 -2.19 -2.06
C GLY A 164 -12.42 -3.20 -3.04
N ILE A 165 -13.75 -3.29 -3.13
CA ILE A 165 -14.44 -4.16 -4.11
C ILE A 165 -14.50 -3.49 -5.49
N ILE A 166 -14.47 -2.15 -5.54
CA ILE A 166 -14.61 -1.37 -6.77
C ILE A 166 -13.25 -1.12 -7.44
N VAL A 167 -12.17 -1.25 -6.69
CA VAL A 167 -10.78 -1.08 -7.15
C VAL A 167 -10.25 -2.35 -7.77
#